data_f958a8f4a77af35fc52da4865b570b0c
#
_entry.id   f958a8f4a77af35fc52da4865b570b0c
#
_cell.length_a   1.000
_cell.length_b   1.000
_cell.length_c   1.000
_cell.angle_alpha   90.00
_cell.angle_beta   90.00
_cell.angle_gamma   90.00
#
_symmetry.space_group_name_H-M   'P 1'
#
loop_
_entity.id
_entity.type
_entity.pdbx_description
1 polymer ?
#
loop_
_entity_poly.entity_id
_entity_poly.type
_entity_poly.pdbx_seq_one_letter_code
_entity_poly.pdbx_strand_id
1 'polypeptide(L)'
;FIHKTPHHSWVTGKDDVEFLKKRYEAMSKEFAFREMQFSDDSSTLKKWFPLIMKHREEENQPMAATRMELGTEVNFGNITEQFFDILKEKFDTPVFRKHEVLDVDPDQDDWLVEVKDLLKDEKKYYDADHVFIGAGGGALPLLQKVEIEEKKGYGGFPVSGEWLVCKNREVIAQHDAKVYSKAGPDAPPMSTPHLDTRYINGKKELMFGPFAG
;
A
#
# COMPACT_ATOMS: atom_id res chain seq x y z
N PHE A 1 -7.73 2.06 -14.19
CA PHE A 1 -6.81 2.18 -13.05
C PHE A 1 -6.98 1.08 -11.98
N ILE A 2 -8.01 0.25 -12.08
CA ILE A 2 -8.24 -0.93 -11.22
C ILE A 2 -8.08 -2.17 -12.09
N HIS A 3 -7.26 -3.11 -11.65
CA HIS A 3 -7.01 -4.38 -12.31
C HIS A 3 -7.27 -5.53 -11.34
N LYS A 4 -8.02 -6.54 -11.78
CA LYS A 4 -8.18 -7.76 -11.00
C LYS A 4 -6.82 -8.44 -10.87
N THR A 5 -6.39 -8.68 -9.64
CA THR A 5 -5.07 -9.28 -9.34
C THR A 5 -5.23 -10.13 -8.08
N PRO A 6 -5.21 -11.46 -8.18
CA PRO A 6 -5.35 -12.33 -7.02
C PRO A 6 -4.30 -12.06 -5.96
N HIS A 7 -4.72 -12.07 -4.69
CA HIS A 7 -3.83 -11.93 -3.54
C HIS A 7 -3.58 -13.27 -2.87
N HIS A 8 -2.34 -13.53 -2.55
CA HIS A 8 -1.91 -14.74 -1.87
C HIS A 8 -1.15 -14.39 -0.58
N SER A 9 -1.40 -15.13 0.47
CA SER A 9 -0.48 -15.25 1.60
C SER A 9 0.21 -16.60 1.46
N TRP A 10 1.53 -16.60 1.45
CA TRP A 10 2.37 -17.79 1.25
C TRP A 10 3.33 -18.00 2.42
N VAL A 11 3.48 -19.23 2.85
CA VAL A 11 4.34 -19.59 3.98
C VAL A 11 5.07 -20.89 3.73
N THR A 12 6.19 -21.07 4.44
CA THR A 12 6.99 -22.30 4.48
C THR A 12 7.27 -22.72 5.91
N GLY A 13 7.43 -24.02 6.14
CA GLY A 13 7.64 -24.59 7.47
C GLY A 13 6.36 -25.03 8.14
N LYS A 14 6.48 -26.08 8.97
CA LYS A 14 5.33 -26.77 9.57
C LYS A 14 4.47 -25.83 10.41
N ASP A 15 5.09 -25.02 11.26
CA ASP A 15 4.37 -24.15 12.21
C ASP A 15 3.64 -23.02 11.48
N ASP A 16 4.25 -22.47 10.45
CA ASP A 16 3.64 -21.41 9.65
C ASP A 16 2.53 -21.92 8.73
N VAL A 17 2.64 -23.15 8.22
CA VAL A 17 1.55 -23.82 7.49
C VAL A 17 0.35 -24.04 8.41
N GLU A 18 0.56 -24.53 9.64
CA GLU A 18 -0.51 -24.69 10.63
C GLU A 18 -1.13 -23.35 11.02
N PHE A 19 -0.32 -22.32 11.23
CA PHE A 19 -0.80 -20.96 11.48
C PHE A 19 -1.69 -20.45 10.33
N LEU A 20 -1.23 -20.57 9.08
CA LEU A 20 -1.97 -20.10 7.92
C LEU A 20 -3.28 -20.85 7.74
N LYS A 21 -3.31 -22.14 8.02
CA LYS A 21 -4.52 -22.96 7.98
C LYS A 21 -5.55 -22.50 9.01
N LYS A 22 -5.13 -22.31 10.26
CA LYS A 22 -6.01 -21.77 11.32
C LYS A 22 -6.56 -20.39 10.98
N ARG A 23 -5.70 -19.51 10.42
CA ARG A 23 -6.10 -18.20 9.96
C ARG A 23 -7.15 -18.28 8.84
N TYR A 24 -6.94 -19.15 7.85
CA TYR A 24 -7.89 -19.41 6.78
C TYR A 24 -9.25 -19.89 7.31
N GLU A 25 -9.26 -20.87 8.24
CA GLU A 25 -10.48 -21.40 8.83
C GLU A 25 -11.28 -20.35 9.61
N ALA A 26 -10.61 -19.37 10.20
CA ALA A 26 -11.27 -18.24 10.87
C ALA A 26 -11.78 -17.21 9.85
N MET A 27 -10.93 -16.76 8.94
CA MET A 27 -11.27 -15.68 7.99
C MET A 27 -12.32 -16.09 6.97
N SER A 28 -12.32 -17.32 6.49
CA SER A 28 -13.28 -17.79 5.48
C SER A 28 -14.73 -17.81 5.96
N LYS A 29 -14.98 -17.67 7.26
CA LYS A 29 -16.32 -17.51 7.86
C LYS A 29 -16.87 -16.10 7.71
N GLU A 30 -15.98 -15.13 7.52
CA GLU A 30 -16.35 -13.74 7.35
C GLU A 30 -16.82 -13.46 5.91
N PHE A 31 -17.84 -12.62 5.76
CA PHE A 31 -18.44 -12.31 4.45
C PHE A 31 -17.41 -11.88 3.40
N ALA A 32 -16.47 -11.02 3.78
CA ALA A 32 -15.45 -10.50 2.87
C ALA A 32 -14.45 -11.55 2.37
N PHE A 33 -14.29 -12.67 3.10
CA PHE A 33 -13.29 -13.69 2.81
C PHE A 33 -13.88 -15.08 2.49
N ARG A 34 -15.20 -15.18 2.33
CA ARG A 34 -15.91 -16.46 2.08
C ARG A 34 -15.44 -17.21 0.83
N GLU A 35 -14.86 -16.48 -0.15
CA GLU A 35 -14.33 -17.05 -1.39
C GLU A 35 -12.81 -17.32 -1.32
N MET A 36 -12.20 -17.11 -0.14
CA MET A 36 -10.80 -17.45 0.06
C MET A 36 -10.57 -18.95 -0.11
N GLN A 37 -9.48 -19.30 -0.77
CA GLN A 37 -9.04 -20.67 -0.96
C GLN A 37 -7.77 -20.92 -0.13
N PHE A 38 -7.56 -22.18 0.27
CA PHE A 38 -6.32 -22.64 0.91
C PHE A 38 -5.79 -23.85 0.15
N SER A 39 -4.48 -23.95 0.02
CA SER A 39 -3.83 -25.16 -0.50
C SER A 39 -2.45 -25.31 0.12
N ASP A 40 -2.11 -26.56 0.42
CA ASP A 40 -0.77 -27.08 0.75
C ASP A 40 -0.25 -28.07 -0.31
N ASP A 41 -0.98 -28.19 -1.42
CA ASP A 41 -0.59 -29.01 -2.57
C ASP A 41 0.34 -28.24 -3.50
N SER A 42 1.56 -28.77 -3.69
CA SER A 42 2.61 -28.16 -4.51
C SER A 42 2.17 -27.91 -5.95
N SER A 43 1.35 -28.80 -6.54
CA SER A 43 0.87 -28.64 -7.91
C SER A 43 -0.09 -27.46 -8.05
N THR A 44 -0.91 -27.21 -7.03
CA THR A 44 -1.81 -26.06 -6.94
C THR A 44 -1.02 -24.78 -6.75
N LEU A 45 -0.05 -24.75 -5.82
CA LEU A 45 0.81 -23.59 -5.60
C LEU A 45 1.59 -23.20 -6.87
N LYS A 46 2.10 -24.19 -7.61
CA LYS A 46 2.78 -23.97 -8.90
C LYS A 46 1.87 -23.32 -9.95
N LYS A 47 0.56 -23.62 -9.94
CA LYS A 47 -0.42 -22.96 -10.82
C LYS A 47 -0.72 -21.52 -10.37
N TRP A 48 -0.77 -21.28 -9.07
CA TRP A 48 -1.10 -19.97 -8.53
C TRP A 48 0.02 -18.94 -8.72
N PHE A 49 1.28 -19.34 -8.47
CA PHE A 49 2.45 -18.46 -8.57
C PHE A 49 3.71 -19.21 -9.03
N PRO A 50 3.78 -19.54 -10.34
CA PRO A 50 4.82 -20.40 -10.88
C PRO A 50 6.25 -19.87 -10.67
N LEU A 51 6.46 -18.55 -10.67
CA LEU A 51 7.80 -17.98 -10.46
C LEU A 51 8.35 -18.25 -9.05
N ILE A 52 7.51 -18.18 -8.03
CA ILE A 52 7.91 -18.45 -6.64
C ILE A 52 8.18 -19.95 -6.45
N MET A 53 7.42 -20.80 -7.14
CA MET A 53 7.55 -22.26 -7.04
C MET A 53 8.65 -22.84 -7.95
N LYS A 54 9.25 -22.01 -8.80
CA LYS A 54 10.33 -22.45 -9.69
C LYS A 54 11.55 -22.89 -8.88
N HIS A 55 12.09 -24.08 -9.19
CA HIS A 55 13.22 -24.70 -8.49
C HIS A 55 12.97 -25.08 -7.01
N ARG A 56 11.70 -25.15 -6.57
CA ARG A 56 11.32 -25.62 -5.21
C ARG A 56 10.75 -27.04 -5.21
N GLU A 57 10.86 -27.74 -6.31
CA GLU A 57 10.30 -29.09 -6.49
C GLU A 57 11.00 -30.13 -5.59
N GLU A 58 12.25 -29.88 -5.22
CA GLU A 58 13.06 -30.76 -4.36
C GLU A 58 13.07 -30.32 -2.88
N GLU A 59 12.39 -29.24 -2.55
CA GLU A 59 12.31 -28.77 -1.16
C GLU A 59 11.35 -29.68 -0.36
N ASN A 60 11.89 -30.45 0.58
CA ASN A 60 11.10 -31.27 1.51
C ASN A 60 10.40 -30.45 2.61
N GLN A 61 10.38 -29.13 2.48
CA GLN A 61 9.77 -28.24 3.46
C GLN A 61 8.26 -28.08 3.18
N PRO A 62 7.39 -28.27 4.17
CA PRO A 62 5.96 -27.97 4.00
C PRO A 62 5.74 -26.54 3.55
N MET A 63 4.83 -26.35 2.61
CA MET A 63 4.44 -25.06 2.06
C MET A 63 2.92 -24.96 1.99
N ALA A 64 2.38 -23.78 2.18
CA ALA A 64 0.96 -23.52 1.97
C ALA A 64 0.72 -22.09 1.51
N ALA A 65 -0.42 -21.87 0.88
CA ALA A 65 -0.89 -20.52 0.58
C ALA A 65 -2.41 -20.41 0.72
N THR A 66 -2.84 -19.18 0.98
CA THR A 66 -4.22 -18.77 0.73
C THR A 66 -4.29 -17.96 -0.56
N ARG A 67 -5.45 -17.99 -1.23
CA ARG A 67 -5.76 -17.21 -2.42
C ARG A 67 -7.07 -16.48 -2.27
N MET A 68 -7.05 -15.19 -2.56
CA MET A 68 -8.24 -14.36 -2.71
C MET A 68 -8.32 -13.89 -4.16
N GLU A 69 -9.23 -14.48 -4.91
CA GLU A 69 -9.41 -14.21 -6.34
C GLU A 69 -9.89 -12.78 -6.62
N LEU A 70 -10.67 -12.21 -5.67
CA LEU A 70 -11.22 -10.86 -5.78
C LEU A 70 -10.21 -9.75 -5.44
N GLY A 71 -8.93 -10.09 -5.24
CA GLY A 71 -7.87 -9.11 -5.06
C GLY A 71 -7.76 -8.15 -6.24
N THR A 72 -7.33 -6.93 -5.98
CA THR A 72 -7.18 -5.88 -6.99
C THR A 72 -5.85 -5.16 -6.87
N GLU A 73 -5.34 -4.73 -7.99
CA GLU A 73 -4.27 -3.74 -8.10
C GLU A 73 -4.87 -2.39 -8.46
N VAL A 74 -4.49 -1.35 -7.75
CA VAL A 74 -4.99 0.02 -7.95
C VAL A 74 -3.84 0.96 -8.25
N ASN A 75 -3.94 1.72 -9.34
CA ASN A 75 -3.05 2.84 -9.59
C ASN A 75 -3.53 4.06 -8.79
N PHE A 76 -2.94 4.28 -7.62
CA PHE A 76 -3.30 5.38 -6.72
C PHE A 76 -3.07 6.76 -7.34
N GLY A 77 -2.06 6.93 -8.20
CA GLY A 77 -1.84 8.18 -8.92
C GLY A 77 -3.05 8.54 -9.80
N ASN A 78 -3.48 7.59 -10.63
CA ASN A 78 -4.62 7.80 -11.52
C ASN A 78 -5.93 8.04 -10.77
N ILE A 79 -6.19 7.30 -9.68
CA ILE A 79 -7.43 7.51 -8.90
C ILE A 79 -7.42 8.87 -8.20
N THR A 80 -6.25 9.30 -7.71
CA THR A 80 -6.09 10.63 -7.11
C THR A 80 -6.37 11.74 -8.12
N GLU A 81 -5.80 11.65 -9.32
CA GLU A 81 -6.07 12.61 -10.39
C GLU A 81 -7.56 12.69 -10.73
N GLN A 82 -8.22 11.53 -10.90
CA GLN A 82 -9.65 11.49 -11.19
C GLN A 82 -10.50 12.09 -10.07
N PHE A 83 -10.15 11.88 -8.80
CA PHE A 83 -10.87 12.53 -7.70
C PHE A 83 -10.71 14.05 -7.73
N PHE A 84 -9.51 14.56 -8.00
CA PHE A 84 -9.30 16.00 -8.12
C PHE A 84 -10.04 16.60 -9.34
N ASP A 85 -10.12 15.88 -10.45
CA ASP A 85 -10.89 16.32 -11.62
C ASP A 85 -12.39 16.38 -11.28
N ILE A 86 -12.93 15.37 -10.60
CA ILE A 86 -14.33 15.35 -10.12
C ILE A 86 -14.61 16.51 -9.16
N LEU A 87 -13.71 16.77 -8.21
CA LEU A 87 -13.87 17.89 -7.27
C LEU A 87 -13.96 19.23 -7.98
N LYS A 88 -13.15 19.46 -9.01
CA LYS A 88 -13.18 20.68 -9.80
C LYS A 88 -14.43 20.77 -10.68
N GLU A 89 -14.76 19.69 -11.40
CA GLU A 89 -15.81 19.74 -12.42
C GLU A 89 -17.22 19.69 -11.82
N LYS A 90 -17.43 18.95 -10.74
CA LYS A 90 -18.75 18.73 -10.15
C LYS A 90 -19.03 19.55 -8.89
N PHE A 91 -17.99 19.94 -8.17
CA PHE A 91 -18.13 20.60 -6.87
C PHE A 91 -17.52 22.00 -6.82
N ASP A 92 -16.97 22.47 -7.96
CA ASP A 92 -16.31 23.78 -8.05
C ASP A 92 -15.25 24.00 -6.94
N THR A 93 -14.59 22.91 -6.54
CA THR A 93 -13.60 22.96 -5.46
C THR A 93 -12.29 23.49 -6.00
N PRO A 94 -11.76 24.60 -5.46
CA PRO A 94 -10.46 25.13 -5.89
C PRO A 94 -9.34 24.16 -5.48
N VAL A 95 -8.45 23.84 -6.43
CA VAL A 95 -7.28 22.99 -6.20
C VAL A 95 -6.03 23.78 -6.56
N PHE A 96 -5.24 24.08 -5.55
CA PHE A 96 -3.99 24.84 -5.70
C PHE A 96 -2.79 23.88 -5.77
N ARG A 97 -2.19 23.74 -6.93
CA ARG A 97 -0.93 22.99 -7.11
C ARG A 97 0.26 23.94 -6.90
N LYS A 98 1.41 23.38 -6.53
CA LYS A 98 2.62 24.17 -6.23
C LYS A 98 2.41 25.18 -5.10
N HIS A 99 1.56 24.81 -4.15
CA HIS A 99 1.35 25.52 -2.91
C HIS A 99 1.78 24.63 -1.76
N GLU A 100 2.60 25.15 -0.88
CA GLU A 100 3.08 24.47 0.33
C GLU A 100 2.42 25.07 1.55
N VAL A 101 1.74 24.27 2.34
CA VAL A 101 1.23 24.71 3.64
C VAL A 101 2.39 24.81 4.60
N LEU A 102 2.64 25.99 5.10
CA LEU A 102 3.74 26.28 6.01
C LEU A 102 3.33 26.13 7.47
N ASP A 103 2.11 26.60 7.79
CA ASP A 103 1.57 26.57 9.14
C ASP A 103 0.05 26.50 9.15
N VAL A 104 -0.52 26.08 10.27
CA VAL A 104 -1.95 26.03 10.54
C VAL A 104 -2.16 26.43 11.99
N ASP A 105 -2.67 27.62 12.23
CA ASP A 105 -2.85 28.18 13.56
C ASP A 105 -4.34 28.31 13.92
N PRO A 106 -4.72 28.03 15.17
CA PRO A 106 -6.06 28.40 15.66
C PRO A 106 -6.24 29.91 15.63
N ASP A 107 -7.37 30.38 15.10
CA ASP A 107 -7.77 31.79 15.16
C ASP A 107 -9.22 31.89 15.65
N GLN A 108 -9.40 32.17 16.95
CA GLN A 108 -10.68 32.16 17.67
C GLN A 108 -11.40 30.79 17.50
N ASP A 109 -12.49 30.75 16.74
CA ASP A 109 -13.27 29.54 16.46
C ASP A 109 -12.88 28.88 15.11
N ASP A 110 -11.97 29.50 14.34
CA ASP A 110 -11.55 29.15 13.00
C ASP A 110 -10.07 28.77 12.95
N TRP A 111 -9.56 28.58 11.74
CA TRP A 111 -8.15 28.25 11.47
C TRP A 111 -7.56 29.21 10.45
N LEU A 112 -6.38 29.74 10.73
CA LEU A 112 -5.55 30.48 9.78
C LEU A 112 -4.52 29.55 9.15
N VAL A 113 -4.57 29.40 7.84
CA VAL A 113 -3.65 28.52 7.08
C VAL A 113 -2.64 29.39 6.32
N GLU A 114 -1.36 29.32 6.71
CA GLU A 114 -0.27 29.95 5.99
C GLU A 114 0.22 29.07 4.85
N VAL A 115 0.20 29.60 3.64
CA VAL A 115 0.55 28.88 2.42
C VAL A 115 1.58 29.66 1.61
N LYS A 116 2.58 28.96 1.08
CA LYS A 116 3.55 29.51 0.13
C LYS A 116 3.21 29.09 -1.30
N ASP A 117 3.00 30.07 -2.17
CA ASP A 117 2.93 29.87 -3.62
C ASP A 117 4.36 29.68 -4.14
N LEU A 118 4.72 28.44 -4.50
CA LEU A 118 6.09 28.10 -4.93
C LEU A 118 6.45 28.62 -6.33
N LEU A 119 5.48 29.09 -7.11
CA LEU A 119 5.74 29.68 -8.43
C LEU A 119 6.07 31.17 -8.34
N LYS A 120 5.45 31.85 -7.38
CA LYS A 120 5.59 33.31 -7.18
C LYS A 120 6.54 33.66 -6.04
N ASP A 121 6.87 32.69 -5.21
CA ASP A 121 7.61 32.86 -3.94
C ASP A 121 6.91 33.82 -2.97
N GLU A 122 5.57 33.77 -2.95
CA GLU A 122 4.72 34.64 -2.14
C GLU A 122 4.00 33.85 -1.06
N LYS A 123 3.79 34.45 0.12
CA LYS A 123 2.95 33.92 1.17
C LYS A 123 1.51 34.37 0.99
N LYS A 124 0.58 33.47 1.27
CA LYS A 124 -0.87 33.68 1.29
C LYS A 124 -1.46 33.12 2.57
N TYR A 125 -2.56 33.69 3.00
CA TYR A 125 -3.28 33.26 4.20
C TYR A 125 -4.72 32.94 3.81
N TYR A 126 -5.25 31.88 4.38
CA TYR A 126 -6.61 31.43 4.16
C TYR A 126 -7.27 31.16 5.51
N ASP A 127 -8.47 31.69 5.68
CA ASP A 127 -9.34 31.37 6.82
C ASP A 127 -10.14 30.10 6.50
N ALA A 128 -10.33 29.22 7.48
CA ALA A 128 -11.07 27.97 7.30
C ALA A 128 -11.77 27.54 8.59
N ASP A 129 -13.07 27.23 8.51
CA ASP A 129 -13.82 26.64 9.63
C ASP A 129 -13.28 25.25 10.03
N HIS A 130 -12.66 24.54 9.11
CA HIS A 130 -12.12 23.20 9.34
C HIS A 130 -10.91 22.91 8.44
N VAL A 131 -9.88 22.27 9.00
CA VAL A 131 -8.69 21.84 8.27
C VAL A 131 -8.50 20.33 8.37
N PHE A 132 -8.37 19.64 7.21
CA PHE A 132 -8.01 18.25 7.15
C PHE A 132 -6.58 18.07 6.62
N ILE A 133 -5.68 17.55 7.44
CA ILE A 133 -4.28 17.34 7.09
C ILE A 133 -4.12 15.98 6.41
N GLY A 134 -4.25 15.93 5.09
CA GLY A 134 -4.06 14.75 4.25
C GLY A 134 -2.68 14.68 3.58
N ALA A 135 -1.62 15.15 4.25
CA ALA A 135 -0.30 15.40 3.64
C ALA A 135 0.63 14.17 3.59
N GLY A 136 0.12 12.95 3.83
CA GLY A 136 0.94 11.74 3.80
C GLY A 136 2.15 11.83 4.74
N GLY A 137 3.37 11.64 4.24
CA GLY A 137 4.60 11.77 5.03
C GLY A 137 4.86 13.18 5.60
N GLY A 138 4.23 14.20 5.04
CA GLY A 138 4.29 15.58 5.53
C GLY A 138 3.26 15.90 6.64
N ALA A 139 2.32 14.99 6.93
CA ALA A 139 1.26 15.27 7.89
C ALA A 139 1.77 15.46 9.31
N LEU A 140 2.68 14.60 9.77
CA LEU A 140 3.22 14.71 11.12
C LEU A 140 4.10 15.95 11.35
N PRO A 141 5.04 16.30 10.46
CA PRO A 141 5.77 17.55 10.55
C PRO A 141 4.87 18.78 10.56
N LEU A 142 3.78 18.80 9.79
CA LEU A 142 2.82 19.89 9.81
C LEU A 142 2.01 19.90 11.11
N LEU A 143 1.50 18.76 11.57
CA LEU A 143 0.80 18.63 12.84
C LEU A 143 1.63 19.12 14.04
N GLN A 144 2.95 18.86 14.02
CA GLN A 144 3.84 19.32 15.09
C GLN A 144 3.98 20.85 15.17
N LYS A 145 3.71 21.57 14.08
CA LYS A 145 3.69 23.04 14.07
C LYS A 145 2.38 23.60 14.66
N VAL A 146 1.26 22.95 14.35
CA VAL A 146 -0.07 23.39 14.83
C VAL A 146 -0.10 23.50 16.36
N GLU A 147 -0.57 24.61 16.90
CA GLU A 147 -0.61 24.86 18.35
C GLU A 147 -1.81 24.19 19.03
N ILE A 148 -1.83 22.84 19.06
CA ILE A 148 -2.83 22.04 19.77
C ILE A 148 -2.17 21.09 20.78
N GLU A 149 -2.84 20.83 21.90
CA GLU A 149 -2.35 19.95 22.95
C GLU A 149 -2.24 18.48 22.49
N GLU A 150 -3.14 18.04 21.64
CA GLU A 150 -3.26 16.68 21.13
C GLU A 150 -2.04 16.22 20.31
N LYS A 151 -1.22 17.14 19.81
CA LYS A 151 0.02 16.80 19.09
C LYS A 151 1.10 16.18 19.97
N LYS A 152 1.02 16.37 21.29
CA LYS A 152 2.05 15.93 22.23
C LYS A 152 2.15 14.40 22.26
N GLY A 153 3.38 13.90 22.19
CA GLY A 153 3.67 12.48 22.26
C GLY A 153 3.55 11.71 20.92
N TYR A 154 3.13 12.37 19.83
CA TYR A 154 3.14 11.74 18.50
C TYR A 154 4.50 11.94 17.84
N GLY A 155 5.08 10.84 17.38
CA GLY A 155 6.31 10.80 16.60
C GLY A 155 6.21 9.82 15.45
N GLY A 156 7.04 9.96 14.44
CA GLY A 156 7.13 9.05 13.30
C GLY A 156 8.54 8.48 13.19
N PHE A 157 8.63 7.20 12.84
CA PHE A 157 9.87 6.55 12.46
C PHE A 157 9.76 6.13 10.99
N PRO A 158 10.17 7.00 10.04
CA PRO A 158 10.07 6.68 8.62
C PRO A 158 11.08 5.58 8.28
N VAL A 159 10.59 4.55 7.58
CA VAL A 159 11.41 3.48 7.01
C VAL A 159 11.30 3.56 5.51
N SER A 160 12.45 3.68 4.82
CA SER A 160 12.48 3.59 3.37
C SER A 160 12.37 2.14 2.91
N GLY A 161 11.85 1.93 1.69
CA GLY A 161 11.78 0.62 1.09
C GLY A 161 12.18 0.67 -0.37
N GLU A 162 13.19 -0.11 -0.74
CA GLU A 162 13.61 -0.23 -2.13
C GLU A 162 12.91 -1.40 -2.82
N TRP A 163 12.69 -1.25 -4.13
CA TRP A 163 12.02 -2.24 -4.94
C TRP A 163 12.85 -2.62 -6.16
N LEU A 164 12.96 -3.90 -6.42
CA LEU A 164 13.45 -4.40 -7.70
C LEU A 164 12.28 -4.43 -8.68
N VAL A 165 12.45 -3.78 -9.83
CA VAL A 165 11.42 -3.71 -10.88
C VAL A 165 11.86 -4.56 -12.06
N CYS A 166 11.08 -5.60 -12.38
CA CYS A 166 11.29 -6.43 -13.55
C CYS A 166 10.43 -5.93 -14.73
N LYS A 167 11.09 -5.63 -15.85
CA LYS A 167 10.48 -5.21 -17.12
C LYS A 167 10.57 -6.25 -18.23
N ASN A 168 11.16 -7.42 -17.94
CA ASN A 168 11.26 -8.53 -18.90
C ASN A 168 9.88 -9.13 -19.14
N ARG A 169 9.39 -9.06 -20.38
CA ARG A 169 8.04 -9.49 -20.75
C ARG A 169 7.82 -11.00 -20.58
N GLU A 170 8.84 -11.83 -20.81
CA GLU A 170 8.74 -13.27 -20.66
C GLU A 170 8.60 -13.68 -19.19
N VAL A 171 9.28 -12.98 -18.28
CA VAL A 171 9.15 -13.16 -16.84
C VAL A 171 7.80 -12.65 -16.35
N ILE A 172 7.40 -11.44 -16.77
CA ILE A 172 6.12 -10.83 -16.41
C ILE A 172 4.92 -11.71 -16.81
N ALA A 173 4.99 -12.35 -17.98
CA ALA A 173 3.93 -13.23 -18.46
C ALA A 173 3.68 -14.46 -17.57
N GLN A 174 4.65 -14.85 -16.73
CA GLN A 174 4.57 -16.00 -15.84
C GLN A 174 3.97 -15.68 -14.46
N HIS A 175 3.62 -14.40 -14.20
CA HIS A 175 3.09 -13.99 -12.90
C HIS A 175 1.93 -13.01 -13.04
N ASP A 176 0.84 -13.28 -12.33
CA ASP A 176 -0.35 -12.42 -12.32
C ASP A 176 -1.01 -12.44 -10.96
N ALA A 177 -0.26 -12.04 -9.93
CA ALA A 177 -0.67 -12.12 -8.55
C ALA A 177 0.09 -11.10 -7.68
N LYS A 178 -0.40 -10.92 -6.46
CA LYS A 178 0.34 -10.35 -5.34
C LYS A 178 0.59 -11.45 -4.33
N VAL A 179 1.85 -11.73 -4.02
CA VAL A 179 2.22 -12.84 -3.14
C VAL A 179 3.04 -12.33 -1.96
N TYR A 180 2.45 -12.42 -0.79
CA TYR A 180 3.01 -11.96 0.49
C TYR A 180 3.42 -13.16 1.32
N SER A 181 4.61 -13.12 1.92
CA SER A 181 5.00 -14.09 2.93
C SER A 181 4.85 -13.54 4.35
N LYS A 182 4.92 -14.42 5.33
CA LYS A 182 4.84 -14.06 6.75
C LYS A 182 6.22 -13.64 7.25
N ALA A 183 6.30 -12.50 7.91
CA ALA A 183 7.48 -12.07 8.64
C ALA A 183 7.70 -12.94 9.89
N GLY A 184 8.95 -13.12 10.30
CA GLY A 184 9.28 -13.74 11.57
C GLY A 184 8.76 -12.92 12.76
N PRO A 185 8.64 -13.52 13.97
CA PRO A 185 8.09 -12.85 15.14
C PRO A 185 8.80 -11.56 15.53
N ASP A 186 10.11 -11.52 15.39
CA ASP A 186 10.98 -10.38 15.74
C ASP A 186 11.49 -9.62 14.51
N ALA A 187 10.90 -9.86 13.36
CA ALA A 187 11.34 -9.23 12.12
C ALA A 187 10.95 -7.74 12.11
N PRO A 188 11.88 -6.84 11.75
CA PRO A 188 11.57 -5.44 11.62
C PRO A 188 10.51 -5.20 10.54
N PRO A 189 9.79 -4.07 10.59
CA PRO A 189 8.84 -3.69 9.53
C PRO A 189 9.49 -3.79 8.14
N MET A 190 8.74 -4.25 7.14
CA MET A 190 9.18 -4.38 5.74
C MET A 190 10.36 -5.33 5.50
N SER A 191 10.64 -6.24 6.46
CA SER A 191 11.72 -7.21 6.35
C SER A 191 11.44 -8.38 5.41
N THR A 192 10.20 -8.54 4.95
CA THR A 192 9.79 -9.66 4.12
C THR A 192 9.35 -9.17 2.75
N PRO A 193 10.22 -9.29 1.75
CA PRO A 193 9.86 -8.94 0.37
C PRO A 193 8.69 -9.77 -0.16
N HIS A 194 7.85 -9.15 -0.95
CA HIS A 194 6.77 -9.80 -1.67
C HIS A 194 6.90 -9.58 -3.18
N LEU A 195 6.28 -10.44 -3.96
CA LEU A 195 6.29 -10.37 -5.42
C LEU A 195 4.93 -9.91 -5.92
N ASP A 196 4.90 -8.72 -6.47
CA ASP A 196 3.67 -8.06 -6.89
C ASP A 196 3.60 -7.83 -8.39
N THR A 197 2.48 -8.23 -8.98
CA THR A 197 2.06 -7.65 -10.26
C THR A 197 1.57 -6.23 -10.01
N ARG A 198 2.13 -5.27 -10.77
CA ARG A 198 1.74 -3.86 -10.74
C ARG A 198 1.40 -3.36 -12.15
N TYR A 199 0.49 -2.39 -12.22
CA TYR A 199 0.17 -1.69 -13.46
C TYR A 199 0.58 -0.23 -13.33
N ILE A 200 1.73 0.12 -13.92
CA ILE A 200 2.33 1.46 -13.85
C ILE A 200 2.18 2.10 -15.24
N ASN A 201 1.46 3.22 -15.30
CA ASN A 201 1.18 3.94 -16.56
C ASN A 201 0.64 3.01 -17.67
N GLY A 202 -0.29 2.12 -17.31
CA GLY A 202 -0.90 1.16 -18.23
C GLY A 202 -0.02 -0.02 -18.63
N LYS A 203 1.18 -0.15 -18.08
CA LYS A 203 2.11 -1.26 -18.34
C LYS A 203 2.16 -2.21 -17.15
N LYS A 204 2.04 -3.50 -17.42
CA LYS A 204 2.24 -4.56 -16.42
C LYS A 204 3.74 -4.70 -16.16
N GLU A 205 4.13 -4.64 -14.90
CA GLU A 205 5.48 -4.86 -14.40
C GLU A 205 5.43 -5.78 -13.17
N LEU A 206 6.56 -6.38 -12.79
CA LEU A 206 6.67 -7.09 -11.51
C LEU A 206 7.58 -6.29 -10.58
N MET A 207 7.15 -6.19 -9.35
CA MET A 207 7.92 -5.57 -8.28
C MET A 207 8.23 -6.60 -7.20
N PHE A 208 9.50 -6.68 -6.82
CA PHE A 208 9.96 -7.52 -5.72
C PHE A 208 10.57 -6.65 -4.63
N GLY A 209 10.03 -6.71 -3.44
CA GLY A 209 10.37 -5.87 -2.29
C GLY A 209 9.18 -5.75 -1.33
N PRO A 210 9.19 -4.74 -0.45
CA PRO A 210 10.29 -3.80 -0.27
C PRO A 210 11.49 -4.43 0.43
N PHE A 211 12.66 -3.86 0.20
CA PHE A 211 13.86 -4.09 0.99
C PHE A 211 14.07 -2.86 1.87
N ALA A 212 14.32 -3.05 3.15
CA ALA A 212 14.66 -1.95 4.06
C ALA A 212 16.02 -1.35 3.63
N GLY A 213 16.04 -0.03 3.45
CA GLY A 213 17.20 0.75 3.08
C GLY A 213 17.65 1.69 4.19
#